data_d999e4054915004a91a92e4dde145591
#
_entry.id   d999e4054915004a91a92e4dde145591
#
_cell.length_a   1.000
_cell.length_b   1.000
_cell.length_c   1.000
_cell.angle_alpha   90.00
_cell.angle_beta   90.00
_cell.angle_gamma   90.00
#
_symmetry.space_group_name_H-M   'P 1'
#
loop_
_entity.id
_entity.type
_entity.pdbx_description
1 polymer ?
#
loop_
_entity_poly.entity_id
_entity_poly.type
_entity_poly.pdbx_seq_one_letter_code
_entity_poly.pdbx_strand_id
1 'polypeptide(L)'
;PIVSRCQKYRFSPLPDELIKQRLLQIAAKEAIQIQDQELTWLCGQASGDMRKAVTLFQMLASVCSMRAGLKQITAQTVGDMAMVSGAVSKPQILEIIGKAQQLESELEWDQFLEEVAGQNQDSEELCLKVYEEICGMECPDSLRCKVGLEFQKFGAMLAKRCNEQLAVKKFLYGCRQALRYK
;
A
#
# COMPACT_ATOMS: atom_id res chain seq x y z
N PRO A 1 3.20 -15.39 33.04
CA PRO A 1 2.43 -16.52 33.63
C PRO A 1 1.47 -17.19 32.65
N ILE A 2 0.80 -16.46 31.72
CA ILE A 2 -0.16 -17.03 30.75
C ILE A 2 0.55 -17.88 29.71
N VAL A 3 1.66 -17.41 29.19
CA VAL A 3 2.42 -18.09 28.11
C VAL A 3 2.94 -19.48 28.50
N SER A 4 3.26 -19.69 29.76
CA SER A 4 3.73 -21.00 30.27
C SER A 4 2.61 -22.02 30.43
N ARG A 5 1.35 -21.60 30.38
CA ARG A 5 0.16 -22.44 30.56
C ARG A 5 -0.65 -22.63 29.27
N CYS A 6 -0.23 -22.00 28.17
CA CYS A 6 -0.90 -22.08 26.88
C CYS A 6 0.01 -22.74 25.85
N GLN A 7 -0.58 -23.52 24.96
CA GLN A 7 0.10 -24.04 23.78
C GLN A 7 0.20 -22.92 22.74
N LYS A 8 1.40 -22.68 22.21
CA LYS A 8 1.65 -21.62 21.22
C LYS A 8 1.53 -22.20 19.82
N TYR A 9 0.70 -21.59 19.01
CA TYR A 9 0.63 -21.84 17.57
C TYR A 9 1.12 -20.62 16.83
N ARG A 10 1.99 -20.82 15.84
CA ARG A 10 2.44 -19.77 14.93
C ARG A 10 1.66 -19.90 13.62
N PHE A 11 1.02 -18.82 13.21
CA PHE A 11 0.39 -18.68 11.90
C PHE A 11 1.25 -17.75 11.06
N SER A 12 1.69 -18.23 9.89
CA SER A 12 2.36 -17.41 8.88
C SER A 12 1.34 -16.90 7.86
N PRO A 13 1.64 -15.78 7.17
CA PRO A 13 0.86 -15.35 6.03
C PRO A 13 0.70 -16.48 5.01
N LEU A 14 -0.45 -16.53 4.34
CA LEU A 14 -0.71 -17.52 3.31
C LEU A 14 0.08 -17.19 2.04
N PRO A 15 0.63 -18.21 1.34
CA PRO A 15 1.19 -18.04 0.01
C PRO A 15 0.15 -17.49 -0.99
N ASP A 16 0.57 -16.64 -1.91
CA ASP A 16 -0.31 -16.02 -2.91
C ASP A 16 -1.03 -17.05 -3.78
N GLU A 17 -0.40 -18.18 -4.09
CA GLU A 17 -0.98 -19.27 -4.87
C GLU A 17 -2.23 -19.84 -4.21
N LEU A 18 -2.22 -20.02 -2.89
CA LEU A 18 -3.38 -20.53 -2.14
C LEU A 18 -4.51 -19.49 -2.13
N ILE A 19 -4.18 -18.21 -2.00
CA ILE A 19 -5.15 -17.13 -2.07
C ILE A 19 -5.78 -17.08 -3.47
N LYS A 20 -4.96 -17.10 -4.53
CA LYS A 20 -5.43 -17.13 -5.92
C LYS A 20 -6.37 -18.31 -6.18
N GLN A 21 -5.96 -19.52 -5.80
CA GLN A 21 -6.80 -20.71 -5.95
C GLN A 21 -8.16 -20.54 -5.27
N ARG A 22 -8.17 -19.99 -4.06
CA ARG A 22 -9.41 -19.77 -3.31
C ARG A 22 -10.30 -18.72 -3.97
N LEU A 23 -9.74 -17.62 -4.43
CA LEU A 23 -10.47 -16.57 -5.13
C LEU A 23 -11.06 -17.09 -6.46
N LEU A 24 -10.32 -17.90 -7.21
CA LEU A 24 -10.83 -18.54 -8.44
C LEU A 24 -12.00 -19.49 -8.18
N GLN A 25 -11.95 -20.27 -7.09
CA GLN A 25 -13.07 -21.13 -6.67
C GLN A 25 -14.33 -20.31 -6.35
N ILE A 26 -14.17 -19.14 -5.70
CA ILE A 26 -15.27 -18.23 -5.39
C ILE A 26 -15.78 -17.61 -6.68
N ALA A 27 -14.90 -17.11 -7.54
CA ALA A 27 -15.22 -16.52 -8.83
C ALA A 27 -16.06 -17.47 -9.71
N ALA A 28 -15.65 -18.76 -9.77
CA ALA A 28 -16.39 -19.77 -10.52
C ALA A 28 -17.81 -20.02 -9.97
N LYS A 29 -17.99 -20.02 -8.65
CA LYS A 29 -19.31 -20.20 -8.01
C LYS A 29 -20.24 -19.02 -8.23
N GLU A 30 -19.69 -17.81 -8.20
CA GLU A 30 -20.43 -16.56 -8.37
C GLU A 30 -20.58 -16.15 -9.84
N ALA A 31 -20.02 -16.96 -10.77
CA ALA A 31 -19.96 -16.68 -12.21
C ALA A 31 -19.29 -15.31 -12.51
N ILE A 32 -18.22 -15.00 -11.79
CA ILE A 32 -17.42 -13.78 -11.96
C ILE A 32 -16.18 -14.11 -12.79
N GLN A 33 -15.90 -13.32 -13.83
CA GLN A 33 -14.68 -13.43 -14.62
C GLN A 33 -13.63 -12.50 -14.05
N ILE A 34 -12.41 -13.01 -13.82
CA ILE A 34 -11.25 -12.26 -13.34
C ILE A 34 -10.00 -12.78 -14.02
N GLN A 35 -9.08 -11.90 -14.41
CA GLN A 35 -7.81 -12.26 -15.03
C GLN A 35 -6.71 -12.40 -13.99
N ASP A 36 -5.57 -12.99 -14.37
CA ASP A 36 -4.47 -13.26 -13.45
C ASP A 36 -3.80 -11.97 -12.92
N GLN A 37 -3.84 -10.88 -13.70
CA GLN A 37 -3.29 -9.59 -13.29
C GLN A 37 -4.06 -9.00 -12.09
N GLU A 38 -5.38 -9.03 -12.14
CA GLU A 38 -6.25 -8.55 -11.05
C GLU A 38 -6.15 -9.44 -9.82
N LEU A 39 -6.02 -10.77 -10.02
CA LEU A 39 -5.76 -11.70 -8.92
C LEU A 39 -4.42 -11.42 -8.24
N THR A 40 -3.39 -11.16 -9.03
CA THR A 40 -2.05 -10.83 -8.51
C THR A 40 -2.09 -9.52 -7.70
N TRP A 41 -2.80 -8.52 -8.19
CA TRP A 41 -3.01 -7.27 -7.47
C TRP A 41 -3.74 -7.52 -6.12
N LEU A 42 -4.82 -8.31 -6.14
CA LEU A 42 -5.57 -8.67 -4.92
C LEU A 42 -4.67 -9.37 -3.88
N CYS A 43 -3.84 -10.32 -4.30
CA CYS A 43 -2.90 -11.01 -3.42
C CYS A 43 -1.90 -10.04 -2.79
N GLY A 44 -1.35 -9.13 -3.60
CA GLY A 44 -0.44 -8.09 -3.11
C GLY A 44 -1.09 -7.18 -2.05
N GLN A 45 -2.36 -6.78 -2.27
CA GLN A 45 -3.10 -5.99 -1.29
C GLN A 45 -3.46 -6.78 -0.02
N ALA A 46 -3.70 -8.08 -0.15
CA ALA A 46 -4.07 -8.94 0.97
C ALA A 46 -2.88 -9.29 1.88
N SER A 47 -1.65 -9.27 1.36
CA SER A 47 -0.42 -9.55 2.11
C SER A 47 -0.50 -10.86 2.92
N GLY A 48 -1.05 -11.91 2.33
CA GLY A 48 -1.19 -13.23 2.97
C GLY A 48 -2.43 -13.39 3.88
N ASP A 49 -3.32 -12.38 3.97
CA ASP A 49 -4.58 -12.47 4.73
C ASP A 49 -5.75 -12.84 3.81
N MET A 50 -6.26 -14.07 3.95
CA MET A 50 -7.39 -14.59 3.18
C MET A 50 -8.67 -13.80 3.40
N ARG A 51 -8.93 -13.31 4.61
CA ARG A 51 -10.14 -12.54 4.92
C ARG A 51 -10.12 -11.21 4.18
N LYS A 52 -8.98 -10.51 4.23
CA LYS A 52 -8.75 -9.27 3.49
C LYS A 52 -8.91 -9.51 1.98
N ALA A 53 -8.32 -10.59 1.44
CA ALA A 53 -8.44 -10.96 0.03
C ALA A 53 -9.90 -11.16 -0.41
N VAL A 54 -10.68 -11.93 0.34
CA VAL A 54 -12.10 -12.18 0.04
C VAL A 54 -12.92 -10.89 0.15
N THR A 55 -12.67 -10.06 1.15
CA THR A 55 -13.37 -8.76 1.31
C THR A 55 -13.09 -7.85 0.11
N LEU A 56 -11.84 -7.72 -0.32
CA LEU A 56 -11.47 -6.93 -1.49
C LEU A 56 -12.11 -7.47 -2.77
N PHE A 57 -12.13 -8.81 -2.94
CA PHE A 57 -12.80 -9.45 -4.06
C PHE A 57 -14.31 -9.16 -4.08
N GLN A 58 -15.00 -9.23 -2.94
CA GLN A 58 -16.41 -8.89 -2.82
C GLN A 58 -16.69 -7.43 -3.16
N MET A 59 -15.83 -6.50 -2.73
CA MET A 59 -15.95 -5.09 -3.07
C MET A 59 -15.82 -4.87 -4.57
N LEU A 60 -14.84 -5.49 -5.24
CA LEU A 60 -14.68 -5.42 -6.70
C LEU A 60 -15.89 -5.99 -7.43
N ALA A 61 -16.40 -7.14 -7.01
CA ALA A 61 -17.58 -7.76 -7.59
C ALA A 61 -18.82 -6.86 -7.46
N SER A 62 -18.96 -6.17 -6.33
CA SER A 62 -20.07 -5.23 -6.10
C SER A 62 -19.96 -4.01 -7.02
N VAL A 63 -18.78 -3.43 -7.21
CA VAL A 63 -18.54 -2.31 -8.11
C VAL A 63 -18.86 -2.70 -9.57
N CYS A 64 -18.43 -3.90 -9.99
CA CYS A 64 -18.74 -4.42 -11.33
C CYS A 64 -20.25 -4.59 -11.57
N SER A 65 -20.96 -5.13 -10.58
CA SER A 65 -22.41 -5.36 -10.67
C SER A 65 -23.20 -4.05 -10.77
N MET A 66 -22.74 -3.01 -10.07
CA MET A 66 -23.39 -1.68 -10.10
C MET A 66 -23.20 -0.94 -11.42
N ARG A 67 -22.06 -1.09 -12.11
CA ARG A 67 -21.75 -0.29 -13.31
C ARG A 67 -22.36 -0.82 -14.61
N ALA A 68 -22.46 -2.11 -14.81
CA ALA A 68 -22.82 -2.65 -16.11
C ALA A 68 -23.61 -3.97 -16.07
N GLY A 69 -23.98 -4.49 -14.90
CA GLY A 69 -24.51 -5.85 -14.81
C GLY A 69 -23.49 -6.91 -15.28
N LEU A 70 -22.27 -6.51 -15.54
CA LEU A 70 -21.18 -7.36 -16.00
C LEU A 70 -20.53 -8.03 -14.77
N LYS A 71 -20.47 -9.34 -14.80
CA LYS A 71 -19.76 -10.13 -13.80
C LYS A 71 -18.28 -10.31 -14.18
N GLN A 72 -17.62 -9.23 -14.64
CA GLN A 72 -16.23 -9.25 -15.06
C GLN A 72 -15.43 -8.17 -14.33
N ILE A 73 -14.41 -8.59 -13.57
CA ILE A 73 -13.44 -7.70 -12.93
C ILE A 73 -12.36 -7.36 -13.95
N THR A 74 -12.12 -6.07 -14.17
CA THR A 74 -11.15 -5.54 -15.12
C THR A 74 -10.14 -4.64 -14.42
N ALA A 75 -9.01 -4.35 -15.07
CA ALA A 75 -8.01 -3.41 -14.58
C ALA A 75 -8.62 -2.04 -14.24
N GLN A 76 -9.63 -1.60 -14.99
CA GLN A 76 -10.32 -0.33 -14.71
C GLN A 76 -11.11 -0.39 -13.41
N THR A 77 -11.80 -1.50 -13.13
CA THR A 77 -12.54 -1.70 -11.87
C THR A 77 -11.58 -1.72 -10.66
N VAL A 78 -10.41 -2.34 -10.85
CA VAL A 78 -9.35 -2.36 -9.83
C VAL A 78 -8.80 -0.95 -9.59
N GLY A 79 -8.56 -0.17 -10.66
CA GLY A 79 -8.12 1.21 -10.57
C GLY A 79 -9.13 2.10 -9.85
N ASP A 80 -10.41 1.99 -10.20
CA ASP A 80 -11.49 2.74 -9.54
C ASP A 80 -11.61 2.39 -8.05
N MET A 81 -11.48 1.10 -7.71
CA MET A 81 -11.53 0.66 -6.33
C MET A 81 -10.30 1.13 -5.55
N ALA A 82 -9.12 1.13 -6.16
CA ALA A 82 -7.90 1.66 -5.55
C ALA A 82 -8.08 3.14 -5.18
N MET A 83 -8.71 3.93 -6.07
CA MET A 83 -9.03 5.34 -5.77
C MET A 83 -10.03 5.50 -4.64
N VAL A 84 -11.05 4.65 -4.57
CA VAL A 84 -12.11 4.72 -3.53
C VAL A 84 -11.63 4.19 -2.18
N SER A 85 -10.81 3.14 -2.19
CA SER A 85 -10.27 2.53 -0.96
C SER A 85 -9.08 3.27 -0.37
N GLY A 86 -8.58 4.31 -1.04
CA GLY A 86 -7.35 5.00 -0.63
C GLY A 86 -6.08 4.13 -0.79
N ALA A 87 -6.18 3.01 -1.49
CA ALA A 87 -5.05 2.13 -1.72
C ALA A 87 -4.00 2.82 -2.60
N VAL A 88 -2.78 2.87 -2.11
CA VAL A 88 -1.66 3.52 -2.79
C VAL A 88 -1.14 2.62 -3.91
N SER A 89 -1.13 3.12 -5.14
CA SER A 89 -0.64 2.37 -6.30
C SER A 89 0.88 2.45 -6.45
N LYS A 90 1.49 1.39 -7.02
CA LYS A 90 2.93 1.38 -7.27
C LYS A 90 3.41 2.55 -8.16
N PRO A 91 2.73 2.92 -9.27
CA PRO A 91 3.11 4.09 -10.07
C PRO A 91 3.17 5.39 -9.27
N GLN A 92 2.23 5.58 -8.34
CA GLN A 92 2.17 6.76 -7.47
C GLN A 92 3.36 6.81 -6.50
N ILE A 93 3.77 5.66 -5.95
CA ILE A 93 4.96 5.57 -5.09
C ILE A 93 6.22 5.93 -5.87
N LEU A 94 6.36 5.39 -7.09
CA LEU A 94 7.49 5.68 -7.98
C LEU A 94 7.52 7.16 -8.39
N GLU A 95 6.37 7.78 -8.60
CA GLU A 95 6.26 9.22 -8.86
C GLU A 95 6.75 10.04 -7.66
N ILE A 96 6.33 9.69 -6.45
CA ILE A 96 6.77 10.36 -5.22
C ILE A 96 8.29 10.27 -5.07
N ILE A 97 8.87 9.08 -5.26
CA ILE A 97 10.31 8.87 -5.17
C ILE A 97 11.06 9.62 -6.27
N GLY A 98 10.54 9.59 -7.51
CA GLY A 98 11.10 10.30 -8.65
C GLY A 98 11.10 11.82 -8.43
N LYS A 99 10.00 12.38 -7.99
CA LYS A 99 9.90 13.82 -7.67
C LYS A 99 10.80 14.21 -6.49
N ALA A 100 10.95 13.33 -5.48
CA ALA A 100 11.87 13.55 -4.37
C ALA A 100 13.34 13.70 -4.82
N GLN A 101 13.71 13.01 -5.90
CA GLN A 101 15.05 13.09 -6.47
C GLN A 101 15.23 14.28 -7.45
N GLN A 102 14.21 14.61 -8.23
CA GLN A 102 14.29 15.54 -9.36
C GLN A 102 13.99 16.99 -8.97
N LEU A 103 13.00 17.24 -8.09
CA LEU A 103 12.59 18.61 -7.76
C LEU A 103 13.66 19.31 -6.93
N GLU A 104 14.32 20.31 -7.49
CA GLU A 104 15.35 21.11 -6.78
C GLU A 104 14.72 22.17 -5.91
N SER A 105 13.64 22.82 -6.39
CA SER A 105 12.92 23.87 -5.69
C SER A 105 12.20 23.34 -4.44
N GLU A 106 12.39 24.01 -3.30
CA GLU A 106 11.65 23.71 -2.07
C GLU A 106 10.16 24.05 -2.21
N LEU A 107 9.86 25.14 -2.92
CA LEU A 107 8.47 25.57 -3.13
C LEU A 107 7.67 24.55 -3.95
N GLU A 108 8.26 24.02 -5.04
CA GLU A 108 7.62 22.99 -5.86
C GLU A 108 7.43 21.68 -5.07
N TRP A 109 8.40 21.34 -4.21
CA TRP A 109 8.30 20.20 -3.35
C TRP A 109 7.19 20.35 -2.31
N ASP A 110 7.08 21.52 -1.69
CA ASP A 110 6.02 21.79 -0.72
C ASP A 110 4.63 21.73 -1.36
N GLN A 111 4.46 22.30 -2.58
CA GLN A 111 3.21 22.18 -3.33
C GLN A 111 2.86 20.72 -3.64
N PHE A 112 3.85 19.93 -4.06
CA PHE A 112 3.65 18.51 -4.29
C PHE A 112 3.28 17.74 -3.01
N LEU A 113 3.91 18.06 -1.88
CA LEU A 113 3.56 17.47 -0.58
C LEU A 113 2.13 17.83 -0.13
N GLU A 114 1.66 19.06 -0.43
CA GLU A 114 0.26 19.46 -0.18
C GLU A 114 -0.70 18.59 -1.00
N GLU A 115 -0.39 18.37 -2.28
CA GLU A 115 -1.20 17.54 -3.16
C GLU A 115 -1.25 16.07 -2.66
N VAL A 116 -0.10 15.47 -2.35
CA VAL A 116 -0.03 14.09 -1.85
C VAL A 116 -0.75 13.93 -0.50
N ALA A 117 -0.53 14.87 0.43
CA ALA A 117 -1.15 14.80 1.76
C ALA A 117 -2.66 15.16 1.73
N GLY A 118 -3.13 15.87 0.71
CA GLY A 118 -4.54 16.20 0.49
C GLY A 118 -5.35 15.06 -0.16
N GLN A 119 -4.67 14.07 -0.74
CA GLN A 119 -5.34 12.89 -1.29
C GLN A 119 -5.88 12.02 -0.14
N ASN A 120 -7.10 11.48 -0.34
CA ASN A 120 -7.80 10.68 0.68
C ASN A 120 -7.21 9.26 0.75
N GLN A 121 -5.93 9.16 1.16
CA GLN A 121 -5.15 7.92 1.22
C GLN A 121 -4.88 7.53 2.67
N ASP A 122 -4.70 6.22 2.88
CA ASP A 122 -4.19 5.72 4.15
C ASP A 122 -2.73 6.16 4.33
N SER A 123 -2.52 7.06 5.28
CA SER A 123 -1.22 7.66 5.57
C SER A 123 -0.17 6.63 6.02
N GLU A 124 -0.60 5.61 6.75
CA GLU A 124 0.29 4.52 7.20
C GLU A 124 0.70 3.65 6.02
N GLU A 125 -0.27 3.25 5.18
CA GLU A 125 -0.01 2.44 4.00
C GLU A 125 0.90 3.18 3.00
N LEU A 126 0.65 4.49 2.77
CA LEU A 126 1.48 5.31 1.89
C LEU A 126 2.94 5.32 2.36
N CYS A 127 3.16 5.69 3.61
CA CYS A 127 4.52 5.81 4.15
C CYS A 127 5.23 4.45 4.22
N LEU A 128 4.52 3.37 4.55
CA LEU A 128 5.06 2.02 4.56
C LEU A 128 5.50 1.59 3.16
N LYS A 129 4.66 1.77 2.14
CA LYS A 129 5.00 1.39 0.75
C LYS A 129 6.14 2.22 0.18
N VAL A 130 6.21 3.52 0.47
CA VAL A 130 7.35 4.36 0.08
C VAL A 130 8.64 3.86 0.75
N TYR A 131 8.57 3.51 2.03
CA TYR A 131 9.70 2.93 2.76
C TYR A 131 10.16 1.60 2.15
N GLU A 132 9.24 0.67 1.89
CA GLU A 132 9.52 -0.64 1.30
C GLU A 132 10.13 -0.52 -0.10
N GLU A 133 9.62 0.38 -0.95
CA GLU A 133 10.14 0.58 -2.31
C GLU A 133 11.57 1.16 -2.27
N ILE A 134 11.84 2.15 -1.41
CA ILE A 134 13.20 2.70 -1.25
C ILE A 134 14.16 1.63 -0.72
N CYS A 135 13.76 0.82 0.25
CA CYS A 135 14.58 -0.27 0.79
C CYS A 135 14.80 -1.41 -0.22
N GLY A 136 13.87 -1.62 -1.16
CA GLY A 136 13.99 -2.59 -2.24
C GLY A 136 14.90 -2.16 -3.38
N MET A 137 15.20 -0.86 -3.48
CA MET A 137 16.15 -0.35 -4.47
C MET A 137 17.59 -0.80 -4.17
N GLU A 138 18.43 -0.87 -5.19
CA GLU A 138 19.88 -1.01 -5.01
C GLU A 138 20.46 0.27 -4.43
N CYS A 139 20.51 0.37 -3.11
CA CYS A 139 20.98 1.53 -2.41
C CYS A 139 21.90 1.15 -1.22
N PRO A 140 22.81 2.05 -0.81
CA PRO A 140 23.69 1.82 0.35
C PRO A 140 22.89 1.59 1.64
N ASP A 141 23.41 0.74 2.52
CA ASP A 141 22.79 0.47 3.83
C ASP A 141 22.62 1.74 4.68
N SER A 142 23.53 2.70 4.52
CA SER A 142 23.42 4.01 5.17
C SER A 142 22.15 4.76 4.79
N LEU A 143 21.71 4.67 3.53
CA LEU A 143 20.45 5.25 3.06
C LEU A 143 19.25 4.51 3.66
N ARG A 144 19.27 3.18 3.65
CA ARG A 144 18.21 2.36 4.26
C ARG A 144 18.03 2.70 5.74
N CYS A 145 19.14 2.85 6.47
CA CYS A 145 19.11 3.25 7.88
C CYS A 145 18.50 4.65 8.07
N LYS A 146 18.89 5.63 7.23
CA LYS A 146 18.32 7.00 7.32
C LYS A 146 16.81 6.99 7.07
N VAL A 147 16.35 6.33 6.01
CA VAL A 147 14.92 6.24 5.69
C VAL A 147 14.16 5.47 6.77
N GLY A 148 14.75 4.41 7.33
CA GLY A 148 14.18 3.66 8.46
C GLY A 148 14.01 4.52 9.71
N LEU A 149 14.96 5.41 10.02
CA LEU A 149 14.83 6.36 11.12
C LEU A 149 13.70 7.36 10.89
N GLU A 150 13.52 7.85 9.66
CA GLU A 150 12.41 8.75 9.34
C GLU A 150 11.05 8.02 9.45
N PHE A 151 10.98 6.76 9.01
CA PHE A 151 9.77 5.93 9.18
C PHE A 151 9.45 5.68 10.66
N GLN A 152 10.44 5.43 11.49
CA GLN A 152 10.26 5.30 12.94
C GLN A 152 9.73 6.60 13.58
N LYS A 153 10.26 7.77 13.15
CA LYS A 153 9.76 9.08 13.61
C LYS A 153 8.32 9.31 13.21
N PHE A 154 7.94 8.90 11.98
CA PHE A 154 6.56 8.95 11.51
C PHE A 154 5.63 8.13 12.43
N GLY A 155 5.96 6.86 12.70
CA GLY A 155 5.19 6.02 13.62
C GLY A 155 5.07 6.61 15.03
N ALA A 156 6.15 7.23 15.54
CA ALA A 156 6.12 7.92 16.84
C ALA A 156 5.21 9.17 16.84
N MET A 157 5.09 9.87 15.71
CA MET A 157 4.17 11.01 15.57
C MET A 157 2.71 10.55 15.58
N LEU A 158 2.39 9.46 14.86
CA LEU A 158 1.05 8.86 14.88
C LEU A 158 0.65 8.37 16.27
N ALA A 159 1.56 7.68 16.96
CA ALA A 159 1.34 7.22 18.34
C ALA A 159 1.04 8.37 19.32
N LYS A 160 1.60 9.56 19.06
CA LYS A 160 1.33 10.80 19.83
C LYS A 160 0.10 11.56 19.34
N ARG A 161 -0.68 10.99 18.40
CA ARG A 161 -1.86 11.62 17.80
C ARG A 161 -1.58 12.99 17.16
N CYS A 162 -0.39 13.15 16.57
CA CYS A 162 -0.09 14.32 15.74
C CYS A 162 -0.97 14.31 14.48
N ASN A 163 -1.10 15.48 13.83
CA ASN A 163 -1.80 15.57 12.56
C ASN A 163 -1.13 14.66 11.52
N GLU A 164 -1.92 13.75 10.93
CA GLU A 164 -1.44 12.73 9.99
C GLU A 164 -0.82 13.35 8.74
N GLN A 165 -1.42 14.39 8.18
CA GLN A 165 -0.89 15.08 7.01
C GLN A 165 0.49 15.69 7.29
N LEU A 166 0.66 16.28 8.47
CA LEU A 166 1.96 16.81 8.89
C LEU A 166 2.99 15.70 9.07
N ALA A 167 2.58 14.56 9.62
CA ALA A 167 3.45 13.40 9.80
C ALA A 167 3.93 12.84 8.45
N VAL A 168 3.02 12.71 7.47
CA VAL A 168 3.33 12.29 6.09
C VAL A 168 4.31 13.26 5.43
N LYS A 169 4.02 14.56 5.46
CA LYS A 169 4.91 15.58 4.88
C LYS A 169 6.31 15.51 5.46
N LYS A 170 6.41 15.38 6.78
CA LYS A 170 7.70 15.28 7.48
C LYS A 170 8.46 14.02 7.11
N PHE A 171 7.80 12.88 6.98
CA PHE A 171 8.41 11.64 6.53
C PHE A 171 8.93 11.76 5.10
N LEU A 172 8.11 12.25 4.17
CA LEU A 172 8.50 12.42 2.76
C LEU A 172 9.64 13.45 2.60
N TYR A 173 9.66 14.49 3.42
CA TYR A 173 10.77 15.45 3.46
C TYR A 173 12.07 14.79 3.93
N GLY A 174 12.02 13.97 4.96
CA GLY A 174 13.16 13.17 5.42
C GLY A 174 13.67 12.19 4.38
N CYS A 175 12.77 11.51 3.67
CA CYS A 175 13.12 10.62 2.55
C CYS A 175 13.83 11.41 1.41
N ARG A 176 13.30 12.59 1.04
CA ARG A 176 13.95 13.47 0.05
C ARG A 176 15.36 13.84 0.45
N GLN A 177 15.57 14.26 1.70
CA GLN A 177 16.91 14.58 2.19
C GLN A 177 17.82 13.36 2.12
N ALA A 178 17.37 12.20 2.58
CA ALA A 178 18.15 10.96 2.53
C ALA A 178 18.55 10.57 1.11
N LEU A 179 17.64 10.70 0.13
CA LEU A 179 17.87 10.35 -1.28
C LEU A 179 18.84 11.29 -2.00
N ARG A 180 18.96 12.55 -1.55
CA ARG A 180 19.85 13.56 -2.14
C ARG A 180 21.27 13.54 -1.59
N TYR A 181 21.43 13.13 -0.34
CA TYR A 181 22.77 12.95 0.25
C TYR A 181 23.36 11.61 -0.23
N LYS A 182 23.96 11.63 -1.44
CA LYS A 182 24.86 10.57 -1.90
C LYS A 182 26.22 10.69 -1.24
#